data_01ad9f78563f5435b910cc4de9ad587a
#
_entry.id   01ad9f78563f5435b910cc4de9ad587a
#
_cell.length_a   1.000
_cell.length_b   1.000
_cell.length_c   1.000
_cell.angle_alpha   90.00
_cell.angle_beta   90.00
_cell.angle_gamma   90.00
#
_symmetry.space_group_name_H-M   'P 1'
#
loop_
_entity.id
_entity.type
_entity.pdbx_description
1 polymer ?
#
loop_
_entity_poly.entity_id
_entity_poly.type
_entity_poly.pdbx_seq_one_letter_code
_entity_poly.pdbx_strand_id
1 'polypeptide(L)'
;MEKKIIYAIAISAIIVIASAGVLYVLANENKEPRQKYPVYFTTMLVSNMKGSLASGGIDGFIAWEPFGSEAVIEDVGTALEWSGEIMPNHPCCVVAASTDYLSKDLGGGLKGSNITLQFVKAHVETTKWMVDALNHKDGSNYTLLVNLGMQFTNKSQAIVTAALDHLKYGYQMDEAFMDGITNFTEMFINGGVISSDKLALGGYSDVTDFVGKYANKTFVDAQGTVQPRDSILNPADPVRIGFLKADIHELAQWVAQNKTVGGGAKSLFEKYGVYVTNASSTGGYASGPEEMDKFAAGEVDIGYLGCAPAIQKHLNAQVHTVIVAQANSEGSAIIVKAGSGIVSIDDLQNKTIAVPSTGSIQYVLLKAAVEDAGLQLQLKS
;
A
#
# COMPACT_ATOMS: atom_id res chain seq x y z
N MET A 1 71.76 0.80 23.04
CA MET A 1 70.87 1.89 23.47
C MET A 1 69.60 1.96 22.61
N GLU A 2 69.66 1.80 21.33
CA GLU A 2 68.52 1.94 20.40
C GLU A 2 67.35 0.96 20.63
N LYS A 3 67.61 -0.32 20.92
CA LYS A 3 66.52 -1.31 21.16
C LYS A 3 65.68 -0.98 22.40
N LYS A 4 66.24 -0.40 23.45
CA LYS A 4 65.47 -0.03 24.66
C LYS A 4 64.60 1.19 24.44
N ILE A 5 64.96 2.11 23.54
CA ILE A 5 64.18 3.29 23.19
C ILE A 5 62.98 2.89 22.35
N ILE A 6 63.15 1.94 21.40
CA ILE A 6 62.06 1.44 20.56
C ILE A 6 60.99 0.72 21.40
N TYR A 7 61.39 -0.08 22.40
CA TYR A 7 60.45 -0.75 23.30
C TYR A 7 59.70 0.24 24.20
N ALA A 8 60.38 1.29 24.67
CA ALA A 8 59.73 2.32 25.48
C ALA A 8 58.70 3.13 24.71
N ILE A 9 58.97 3.45 23.41
CA ILE A 9 58.04 4.14 22.53
C ILE A 9 56.84 3.24 22.20
N ALA A 10 57.06 1.94 21.91
CA ALA A 10 56.00 1.00 21.62
C ALA A 10 55.05 0.78 22.83
N ILE A 11 55.60 0.66 24.04
CA ILE A 11 54.79 0.51 25.26
C ILE A 11 54.00 1.79 25.57
N SER A 12 54.58 2.97 25.35
CA SER A 12 53.90 4.24 25.54
C SER A 12 52.75 4.43 24.56
N ALA A 13 52.92 4.01 23.28
CA ALA A 13 51.88 4.07 22.27
C ALA A 13 50.70 3.11 22.58
N ILE A 14 51.00 1.91 23.07
CA ILE A 14 49.98 0.92 23.45
C ILE A 14 49.17 1.42 24.66
N ILE A 15 49.83 2.06 25.66
CA ILE A 15 49.12 2.62 26.80
C ILE A 15 48.24 3.79 26.41
N VAL A 16 48.64 4.65 25.48
CA VAL A 16 47.81 5.77 24.98
C VAL A 16 46.62 5.26 24.20
N ILE A 17 46.77 4.24 23.36
CA ILE A 17 45.66 3.65 22.61
C ILE A 17 44.69 2.93 23.57
N ALA A 18 45.20 2.21 24.56
CA ALA A 18 44.38 1.55 25.58
C ALA A 18 43.61 2.56 26.45
N SER A 19 44.27 3.65 26.86
CA SER A 19 43.61 4.70 27.64
C SER A 19 42.57 5.49 26.83
N ALA A 20 42.83 5.75 25.53
CA ALA A 20 41.85 6.37 24.64
C ALA A 20 40.66 5.46 24.40
N GLY A 21 40.89 4.14 24.23
CA GLY A 21 39.82 3.16 24.09
C GLY A 21 38.96 3.04 25.37
N VAL A 22 39.59 3.01 26.54
CA VAL A 22 38.88 2.99 27.85
C VAL A 22 38.10 4.28 28.05
N LEU A 23 38.69 5.45 27.75
CA LEU A 23 37.98 6.73 27.80
C LEU A 23 36.80 6.81 26.83
N TYR A 24 36.91 6.24 25.62
CA TYR A 24 35.82 6.17 24.67
C TYR A 24 34.69 5.26 25.16
N VAL A 25 35.01 4.10 25.71
CA VAL A 25 34.04 3.18 26.31
C VAL A 25 33.35 3.80 27.50
N LEU A 26 34.13 4.38 28.47
CA LEU A 26 33.60 5.05 29.67
C LEU A 26 32.76 6.29 29.32
N ALA A 27 33.10 7.02 28.25
CA ALA A 27 32.30 8.17 27.80
C ALA A 27 30.98 7.74 27.14
N ASN A 28 30.94 6.53 26.58
CA ASN A 28 29.69 5.97 26.05
C ASN A 28 28.85 5.25 27.12
N GLU A 29 29.46 4.60 28.12
CA GLU A 29 28.74 3.94 29.23
C GLU A 29 28.05 4.93 30.17
N ASN A 30 28.51 6.20 30.25
CA ASN A 30 27.92 7.23 31.10
C ASN A 30 26.87 8.12 30.41
N LYS A 31 26.45 7.81 29.18
CA LYS A 31 25.25 8.43 28.64
C LYS A 31 24.06 7.72 29.29
N GLU A 32 23.42 8.38 30.27
CA GLU A 32 22.10 7.98 30.71
C GLU A 32 21.25 7.73 29.47
N PRO A 33 20.49 6.61 29.41
CA PRO A 33 19.60 6.36 28.27
C PRO A 33 18.72 7.60 28.10
N ARG A 34 18.84 8.31 26.98
CA ARG A 34 18.01 9.48 26.72
C ARG A 34 16.56 9.03 26.89
N GLN A 35 15.83 9.73 27.75
CA GLN A 35 14.41 9.48 27.94
C GLN A 35 13.74 9.58 26.57
N LYS A 36 13.21 8.46 26.07
CA LYS A 36 12.49 8.41 24.80
C LYS A 36 11.03 8.82 25.04
N TYR A 37 10.57 9.75 24.25
CA TYR A 37 9.18 10.21 24.26
C TYR A 37 8.39 9.50 23.16
N PRO A 38 7.09 9.30 23.31
CA PRO A 38 6.27 8.67 22.29
C PRO A 38 6.14 9.57 21.05
N VAL A 39 5.88 8.93 19.91
CA VAL A 39 5.34 9.55 18.70
C VAL A 39 3.83 9.49 18.83
N TYR A 40 3.14 10.61 18.62
CA TYR A 40 1.68 10.63 18.65
C TYR A 40 1.10 10.46 17.26
N PHE A 41 -0.01 9.73 17.15
CA PHE A 41 -0.75 9.70 15.90
C PHE A 41 -2.19 10.21 16.08
N THR A 42 -2.77 10.68 14.99
CA THR A 42 -4.19 11.03 14.89
C THR A 42 -4.77 10.49 13.59
N THR A 43 -6.07 10.23 13.53
CA THR A 43 -6.72 9.78 12.30
C THR A 43 -7.28 10.96 11.52
N MET A 44 -7.09 10.96 10.19
CA MET A 44 -7.55 12.04 9.32
C MET A 44 -7.77 11.54 7.90
N LEU A 45 -8.77 12.06 7.19
CA LEU A 45 -8.91 11.82 5.75
C LEU A 45 -7.67 12.31 5.01
N VAL A 46 -7.14 11.52 4.10
CA VAL A 46 -5.88 11.81 3.37
C VAL A 46 -5.97 13.15 2.63
N SER A 47 -7.14 13.48 2.05
CA SER A 47 -7.39 14.77 1.39
C SER A 47 -7.18 16.00 2.28
N ASN A 48 -7.25 15.85 3.60
CA ASN A 48 -7.11 16.94 4.57
C ASN A 48 -5.68 17.07 5.14
N MET A 49 -4.85 16.02 4.98
CA MET A 49 -3.54 15.93 5.65
C MET A 49 -2.59 17.03 5.21
N LYS A 50 -2.45 17.29 3.89
CA LYS A 50 -1.60 18.36 3.37
C LYS A 50 -1.99 19.73 3.93
N GLY A 51 -3.28 20.06 3.95
CA GLY A 51 -3.78 21.33 4.50
C GLY A 51 -3.51 21.45 6.01
N SER A 52 -3.67 20.36 6.76
CA SER A 52 -3.37 20.33 8.19
C SER A 52 -1.87 20.47 8.48
N LEU A 53 -1.01 19.85 7.65
CA LEU A 53 0.44 20.00 7.74
C LEU A 53 0.86 21.45 7.47
N ALA A 54 0.34 22.07 6.40
CA ALA A 54 0.63 23.44 6.04
C ALA A 54 0.28 24.41 7.17
N SER A 55 -0.91 24.26 7.78
CA SER A 55 -1.39 25.11 8.88
C SER A 55 -0.72 24.83 10.23
N GLY A 56 0.06 23.72 10.38
CA GLY A 56 0.69 23.34 11.62
C GLY A 56 -0.27 22.61 12.59
N GLY A 57 -1.39 22.08 12.12
CA GLY A 57 -2.31 21.24 12.90
C GLY A 57 -1.73 19.85 13.20
N ILE A 58 -0.81 19.39 12.38
CA ILE A 58 0.00 18.18 12.54
C ILE A 58 1.45 18.45 12.19
N ASP A 59 2.38 17.64 12.70
CA ASP A 59 3.82 17.74 12.41
C ASP A 59 4.22 16.93 11.17
N GLY A 60 3.45 15.90 10.85
CA GLY A 60 3.63 15.03 9.70
C GLY A 60 2.39 14.20 9.42
N PHE A 61 2.44 13.45 8.34
CA PHE A 61 1.44 12.44 8.01
C PHE A 61 2.08 11.28 7.26
N ILE A 62 1.41 10.15 7.23
CA ILE A 62 1.73 9.07 6.30
C ILE A 62 0.51 8.82 5.41
N ALA A 63 0.73 8.84 4.10
CA ALA A 63 -0.30 8.66 3.10
C ALA A 63 0.23 7.91 1.88
N TRP A 64 -0.71 7.35 1.12
CA TRP A 64 -0.43 6.75 -0.19
C TRP A 64 -0.23 7.81 -1.28
N GLU A 65 0.37 7.39 -2.40
CA GLU A 65 0.53 8.25 -3.57
C GLU A 65 -0.82 8.51 -4.29
N PRO A 66 -1.04 9.70 -4.86
CA PRO A 66 -0.06 10.77 -5.11
C PRO A 66 0.05 11.84 -3.99
N PHE A 67 -0.51 11.61 -2.81
CA PHE A 67 -0.59 12.64 -1.77
C PHE A 67 0.78 12.96 -1.13
N GLY A 68 1.68 11.97 -1.06
CA GLY A 68 3.06 12.19 -0.65
C GLY A 68 3.80 13.09 -1.62
N SER A 69 3.85 12.72 -2.89
CA SER A 69 4.47 13.52 -3.95
C SER A 69 3.85 14.91 -4.10
N GLU A 70 2.53 15.04 -3.91
CA GLU A 70 1.86 16.34 -3.93
C GLU A 70 2.41 17.27 -2.86
N ALA A 71 2.54 16.78 -1.61
CA ALA A 71 3.06 17.60 -0.53
C ALA A 71 4.52 18.03 -0.75
N VAL A 72 5.33 17.14 -1.32
CA VAL A 72 6.75 17.43 -1.64
C VAL A 72 6.89 18.43 -2.79
N ILE A 73 6.16 18.24 -3.90
CA ILE A 73 6.24 19.10 -5.08
C ILE A 73 5.71 20.50 -4.81
N GLU A 74 4.72 20.62 -3.90
CA GLU A 74 4.17 21.91 -3.51
C GLU A 74 4.93 22.57 -2.33
N ASP A 75 6.10 22.05 -1.95
CA ASP A 75 6.95 22.56 -0.85
C ASP A 75 6.23 22.66 0.52
N VAL A 76 5.16 21.89 0.72
CA VAL A 76 4.43 21.80 2.01
C VAL A 76 5.12 20.84 2.96
N GLY A 77 5.70 19.76 2.42
CA GLY A 77 6.34 18.71 3.19
C GLY A 77 7.62 18.20 2.56
N THR A 78 8.37 17.42 3.35
CA THR A 78 9.54 16.67 2.92
C THR A 78 9.29 15.20 3.25
N ALA A 79 9.59 14.30 2.32
CA ALA A 79 9.55 12.87 2.60
C ALA A 79 10.67 12.51 3.59
N LEU A 80 10.28 11.90 4.71
CA LEU A 80 11.20 11.41 5.71
C LEU A 80 11.65 10.00 5.35
N GLU A 81 10.69 9.12 5.04
CA GLU A 81 10.93 7.76 4.56
C GLU A 81 9.82 7.33 3.61
N TRP A 82 10.20 6.62 2.56
CA TRP A 82 9.26 5.92 1.68
C TRP A 82 8.97 4.52 2.21
N SER A 83 7.79 4.02 1.94
CA SER A 83 7.34 2.74 2.49
C SER A 83 8.17 1.54 2.06
N GLY A 84 8.83 1.62 0.89
CA GLY A 84 9.78 0.61 0.44
C GLY A 84 11.09 0.59 1.24
N GLU A 85 11.41 1.67 1.95
CA GLU A 85 12.55 1.74 2.88
C GLU A 85 12.17 1.13 4.24
N ILE A 86 10.92 1.38 4.68
CA ILE A 86 10.38 0.83 5.94
C ILE A 86 10.15 -0.68 5.82
N MET A 87 9.48 -1.11 4.76
CA MET A 87 9.10 -2.51 4.53
C MET A 87 9.18 -2.83 3.03
N PRO A 88 10.35 -3.27 2.53
CA PRO A 88 10.55 -3.53 1.11
C PRO A 88 9.55 -4.54 0.53
N ASN A 89 8.99 -4.23 -0.64
CA ASN A 89 8.05 -5.06 -1.40
C ASN A 89 6.75 -5.43 -0.65
N HIS A 90 6.40 -4.70 0.42
CA HIS A 90 5.14 -4.98 1.10
C HIS A 90 3.95 -4.86 0.14
N PRO A 91 2.95 -5.77 0.17
CA PRO A 91 1.74 -5.60 -0.60
C PRO A 91 1.02 -4.33 -0.15
N CYS A 92 0.49 -3.57 -1.12
CA CYS A 92 -0.30 -2.40 -0.83
C CYS A 92 -1.75 -2.63 -1.25
N CYS A 93 -2.12 -2.33 -2.50
CA CYS A 93 -3.48 -2.59 -2.96
C CYS A 93 -3.62 -3.95 -3.61
N VAL A 94 -4.81 -4.49 -3.49
CA VAL A 94 -5.24 -5.77 -4.03
C VAL A 94 -6.51 -5.59 -4.86
N VAL A 95 -6.80 -6.57 -5.70
CA VAL A 95 -8.12 -6.74 -6.32
C VAL A 95 -8.89 -7.73 -5.46
N ALA A 96 -9.94 -7.26 -4.80
CA ALA A 96 -10.84 -8.09 -3.99
C ALA A 96 -12.16 -8.32 -4.73
N ALA A 97 -12.73 -9.50 -4.60
CA ALA A 97 -14.03 -9.85 -5.16
C ALA A 97 -15.00 -10.27 -4.04
N SER A 98 -16.26 -9.82 -4.14
CA SER A 98 -17.34 -10.30 -3.28
C SER A 98 -17.59 -11.79 -3.52
N THR A 99 -17.64 -12.60 -2.45
CA THR A 99 -17.95 -14.03 -2.56
C THR A 99 -19.39 -14.26 -3.04
N ASP A 100 -20.29 -13.36 -2.71
CA ASP A 100 -21.68 -13.40 -3.19
C ASP A 100 -21.72 -13.17 -4.70
N TYR A 101 -20.94 -12.19 -5.20
CA TYR A 101 -20.81 -11.99 -6.64
C TYR A 101 -20.16 -13.20 -7.33
N LEU A 102 -19.11 -13.78 -6.78
CA LEU A 102 -18.44 -14.96 -7.34
C LEU A 102 -19.41 -16.14 -7.52
N SER A 103 -20.34 -16.32 -6.61
CA SER A 103 -21.33 -17.40 -6.63
C SER A 103 -22.58 -17.07 -7.44
N LYS A 104 -22.80 -15.78 -7.77
CA LYS A 104 -24.00 -15.28 -8.48
C LYS A 104 -24.19 -15.99 -9.82
N ASP A 105 -25.39 -16.52 -10.03
CA ASP A 105 -25.81 -17.08 -11.35
C ASP A 105 -26.23 -15.93 -12.27
N LEU A 106 -25.55 -15.81 -13.40
CA LEU A 106 -25.80 -14.79 -14.43
C LEU A 106 -26.63 -15.36 -15.62
N GLY A 107 -27.09 -16.61 -15.51
CA GLY A 107 -27.85 -17.32 -16.53
C GLY A 107 -26.98 -18.08 -17.54
N GLY A 108 -27.56 -19.08 -18.19
CA GLY A 108 -26.88 -19.87 -19.21
C GLY A 108 -25.65 -20.66 -18.70
N GLY A 109 -25.57 -20.94 -17.41
CA GLY A 109 -24.41 -21.59 -16.79
C GLY A 109 -23.24 -20.63 -16.47
N LEU A 110 -23.39 -19.35 -16.74
CA LEU A 110 -22.40 -18.32 -16.42
C LEU A 110 -22.55 -17.89 -14.96
N LYS A 111 -21.43 -17.82 -14.24
CA LYS A 111 -21.37 -17.32 -12.86
C LYS A 111 -20.50 -16.06 -12.75
N GLY A 112 -20.67 -15.31 -11.69
CA GLY A 112 -19.82 -14.17 -11.37
C GLY A 112 -18.32 -14.54 -11.33
N SER A 113 -17.98 -15.75 -10.89
CA SER A 113 -16.60 -16.26 -10.91
C SER A 113 -16.02 -16.37 -12.33
N ASN A 114 -16.84 -16.70 -13.35
CA ASN A 114 -16.39 -16.70 -14.74
C ASN A 114 -16.07 -15.29 -15.23
N ILE A 115 -16.89 -14.30 -14.85
CA ILE A 115 -16.64 -12.89 -15.18
C ILE A 115 -15.40 -12.38 -14.43
N THR A 116 -15.25 -12.72 -13.15
CA THR A 116 -14.07 -12.36 -12.34
C THR A 116 -12.78 -12.89 -12.98
N LEU A 117 -12.79 -14.11 -13.53
CA LEU A 117 -11.64 -14.67 -14.24
C LEU A 117 -11.25 -13.83 -15.46
N GLN A 118 -12.24 -13.35 -16.25
CA GLN A 118 -12.02 -12.46 -17.38
C GLN A 118 -11.58 -11.07 -16.94
N PHE A 119 -12.15 -10.56 -15.83
CA PHE A 119 -11.76 -9.29 -15.22
C PHE A 119 -10.30 -9.30 -14.78
N VAL A 120 -9.87 -10.36 -14.07
CA VAL A 120 -8.47 -10.54 -13.64
C VAL A 120 -7.55 -10.63 -14.86
N LYS A 121 -8.01 -11.26 -15.98
CA LYS A 121 -7.22 -11.24 -17.23
C LYS A 121 -7.01 -9.83 -17.76
N ALA A 122 -8.04 -9.00 -17.78
CA ALA A 122 -7.90 -7.61 -18.19
C ALA A 122 -6.95 -6.84 -17.25
N HIS A 123 -7.07 -7.06 -15.93
CA HIS A 123 -6.14 -6.47 -14.94
C HIS A 123 -4.68 -6.89 -15.20
N VAL A 124 -4.42 -8.17 -15.42
CA VAL A 124 -3.06 -8.69 -15.70
C VAL A 124 -2.47 -8.08 -16.97
N GLU A 125 -3.24 -8.02 -18.06
CA GLU A 125 -2.75 -7.41 -19.31
C GLU A 125 -2.53 -5.90 -19.15
N THR A 126 -3.41 -5.23 -18.41
CA THR A 126 -3.24 -3.80 -18.07
C THR A 126 -1.97 -3.56 -17.26
N THR A 127 -1.76 -4.34 -16.20
CA THR A 127 -0.58 -4.21 -15.35
C THR A 127 0.70 -4.44 -16.14
N LYS A 128 0.75 -5.44 -17.01
CA LYS A 128 1.89 -5.66 -17.91
C LYS A 128 2.15 -4.46 -18.82
N TRP A 129 1.09 -3.89 -19.40
CA TRP A 129 1.20 -2.70 -20.25
C TRP A 129 1.71 -1.49 -19.44
N MET A 130 1.21 -1.29 -18.21
CA MET A 130 1.68 -0.20 -17.34
C MET A 130 3.15 -0.36 -16.95
N VAL A 131 3.58 -1.57 -16.58
CA VAL A 131 4.98 -1.86 -16.23
C VAL A 131 5.89 -1.65 -17.45
N ASP A 132 5.47 -2.08 -18.63
CA ASP A 132 6.23 -1.83 -19.87
C ASP A 132 6.34 -0.33 -20.16
N ALA A 133 5.25 0.43 -20.01
CA ALA A 133 5.25 1.88 -20.17
C ALA A 133 6.20 2.57 -19.17
N LEU A 134 6.22 2.14 -17.90
CA LEU A 134 7.12 2.67 -16.86
C LEU A 134 8.59 2.36 -17.13
N ASN A 135 8.89 1.24 -17.77
CA ASN A 135 10.25 0.86 -18.18
C ASN A 135 10.74 1.61 -19.42
N HIS A 136 9.84 2.25 -20.19
CA HIS A 136 10.12 2.99 -21.42
C HIS A 136 9.59 4.42 -21.34
N LYS A 137 10.15 5.22 -20.40
CA LYS A 137 9.64 6.57 -20.06
C LYS A 137 9.71 7.60 -21.21
N ASP A 138 10.45 7.33 -22.26
CA ASP A 138 10.52 8.11 -23.49
C ASP A 138 9.46 7.72 -24.54
N GLY A 139 8.69 6.67 -24.27
CA GLY A 139 7.68 6.14 -25.19
C GLY A 139 6.32 6.81 -25.09
N SER A 140 5.52 6.67 -26.17
CA SER A 140 4.14 7.16 -26.21
C SER A 140 3.21 6.48 -25.18
N ASN A 141 3.49 5.23 -24.83
CA ASN A 141 2.74 4.53 -23.80
C ASN A 141 2.94 5.14 -22.42
N TYR A 142 4.15 5.59 -22.08
CA TYR A 142 4.41 6.30 -20.85
C TYR A 142 3.68 7.64 -20.80
N THR A 143 3.74 8.41 -21.90
CA THR A 143 2.98 9.66 -22.02
C THR A 143 1.47 9.42 -21.82
N LEU A 144 0.92 8.34 -22.42
CA LEU A 144 -0.48 7.98 -22.23
C LEU A 144 -0.77 7.57 -20.78
N LEU A 145 0.09 6.79 -20.15
CA LEU A 145 -0.05 6.38 -18.75
C LEU A 145 -0.10 7.58 -17.80
N VAL A 146 0.84 8.52 -17.97
CA VAL A 146 0.86 9.78 -17.18
C VAL A 146 -0.44 10.57 -17.39
N ASN A 147 -0.90 10.73 -18.63
CA ASN A 147 -2.16 11.44 -18.92
C ASN A 147 -3.38 10.75 -18.28
N LEU A 148 -3.43 9.42 -18.28
CA LEU A 148 -4.49 8.64 -17.62
C LEU A 148 -4.40 8.81 -16.09
N GLY A 149 -3.20 8.83 -15.53
CA GLY A 149 -2.97 9.13 -14.11
C GLY A 149 -3.43 10.54 -13.73
N MET A 150 -3.16 11.55 -14.56
CA MET A 150 -3.65 12.92 -14.35
C MET A 150 -5.19 12.97 -14.34
N GLN A 151 -5.84 12.29 -15.29
CA GLN A 151 -7.30 12.22 -15.37
C GLN A 151 -7.91 11.51 -14.15
N PHE A 152 -7.31 10.41 -13.73
CA PHE A 152 -7.79 9.61 -12.60
C PHE A 152 -7.62 10.33 -11.26
N THR A 153 -6.45 10.93 -11.03
CA THR A 153 -6.10 11.56 -9.74
C THR A 153 -6.50 13.04 -9.66
N ASN A 154 -6.78 13.68 -10.79
CA ASN A 154 -6.94 15.13 -10.92
C ASN A 154 -5.72 15.90 -10.39
N LYS A 155 -4.51 15.36 -10.62
CA LYS A 155 -3.24 15.99 -10.24
C LYS A 155 -2.43 16.42 -11.46
N SER A 156 -1.45 17.31 -11.25
CA SER A 156 -0.55 17.79 -12.30
C SER A 156 0.37 16.66 -12.80
N GLN A 157 0.91 16.84 -14.00
CA GLN A 157 1.86 15.91 -14.59
C GLN A 157 3.07 15.67 -13.68
N ALA A 158 3.61 16.72 -13.05
CA ALA A 158 4.76 16.62 -12.16
C ALA A 158 4.46 15.69 -10.97
N ILE A 159 3.29 15.86 -10.34
CA ILE A 159 2.87 15.05 -9.19
C ILE A 159 2.66 13.59 -9.62
N VAL A 160 1.96 13.35 -10.73
CA VAL A 160 1.70 11.98 -11.23
C VAL A 160 3.00 11.28 -11.60
N THR A 161 3.92 11.97 -12.30
CA THR A 161 5.21 11.42 -12.69
C THR A 161 6.03 11.01 -11.45
N ALA A 162 6.10 11.88 -10.44
CA ALA A 162 6.80 11.56 -9.21
C ALA A 162 6.13 10.39 -8.46
N ALA A 163 4.80 10.39 -8.35
CA ALA A 163 4.06 9.33 -7.70
C ALA A 163 4.29 7.95 -8.35
N LEU A 164 4.32 7.89 -9.67
CA LEU A 164 4.56 6.64 -10.41
C LEU A 164 5.95 6.04 -10.17
N ASP A 165 6.91 6.80 -9.66
CA ASP A 165 8.26 6.33 -9.34
C ASP A 165 8.35 5.65 -7.96
N HIS A 166 7.36 5.80 -7.10
CA HIS A 166 7.38 5.32 -5.72
C HIS A 166 6.58 4.03 -5.48
N LEU A 167 5.89 3.51 -6.48
CA LEU A 167 5.10 2.30 -6.35
C LEU A 167 5.45 1.27 -7.43
N LYS A 168 5.20 0.00 -7.14
CA LYS A 168 5.48 -1.11 -8.02
C LYS A 168 4.18 -1.80 -8.40
N TYR A 169 3.69 -1.59 -9.63
CA TYR A 169 2.53 -2.33 -10.13
C TYR A 169 2.85 -3.80 -10.30
N GLY A 170 1.96 -4.66 -9.85
CA GLY A 170 2.07 -6.10 -9.92
C GLY A 170 0.71 -6.77 -9.92
N TYR A 171 0.66 -8.05 -10.30
CA TYR A 171 -0.56 -8.84 -10.29
C TYR A 171 -0.36 -10.22 -9.66
N GLN A 172 0.91 -10.61 -9.49
CA GLN A 172 1.27 -11.93 -8.97
C GLN A 172 0.94 -12.02 -7.48
N MET A 173 0.47 -13.20 -7.10
CA MET A 173 0.29 -13.57 -5.72
C MET A 173 1.32 -14.66 -5.40
N ASP A 174 2.60 -14.29 -5.54
CA ASP A 174 3.77 -15.14 -5.28
C ASP A 174 4.02 -15.31 -3.77
N GLU A 175 5.12 -15.98 -3.42
CA GLU A 175 5.49 -16.23 -2.03
C GLU A 175 5.68 -14.91 -1.25
N ALA A 176 6.35 -13.92 -1.85
CA ALA A 176 6.59 -12.62 -1.21
C ALA A 176 5.27 -11.87 -0.92
N PHE A 177 4.30 -11.93 -1.84
CA PHE A 177 2.97 -11.38 -1.62
C PHE A 177 2.25 -12.12 -0.49
N MET A 178 2.26 -13.47 -0.48
CA MET A 178 1.59 -14.28 0.54
C MET A 178 2.20 -14.03 1.92
N ASP A 179 3.53 -13.93 2.02
CA ASP A 179 4.25 -13.58 3.24
C ASP A 179 3.88 -12.17 3.73
N GLY A 180 3.74 -11.22 2.81
CA GLY A 180 3.30 -9.87 3.13
C GLY A 180 1.89 -9.82 3.72
N ILE A 181 0.92 -10.56 3.15
CA ILE A 181 -0.44 -10.69 3.69
C ILE A 181 -0.41 -11.37 5.08
N THR A 182 0.44 -12.38 5.25
CA THR A 182 0.65 -13.07 6.53
C THR A 182 1.15 -12.08 7.58
N ASN A 183 2.23 -11.35 7.26
CA ASN A 183 2.83 -10.36 8.16
C ASN A 183 1.83 -9.28 8.58
N PHE A 184 1.05 -8.71 7.66
CA PHE A 184 0.02 -7.72 8.00
C PHE A 184 -1.05 -8.32 8.93
N THR A 185 -1.48 -9.55 8.67
CA THR A 185 -2.48 -10.24 9.51
C THR A 185 -1.94 -10.44 10.93
N GLU A 186 -0.70 -10.92 11.06
CA GLU A 186 -0.04 -11.11 12.35
C GLU A 186 0.17 -9.78 13.09
N MET A 187 0.59 -8.72 12.39
CA MET A 187 0.76 -7.39 12.99
C MET A 187 -0.57 -6.84 13.52
N PHE A 188 -1.68 -7.07 12.84
CA PHE A 188 -3.00 -6.68 13.32
C PHE A 188 -3.45 -7.48 14.53
N ILE A 189 -3.18 -8.78 14.58
CA ILE A 189 -3.51 -9.65 15.73
C ILE A 189 -2.62 -9.26 16.92
N ASN A 190 -1.31 -9.16 16.74
CA ASN A 190 -0.36 -8.81 17.79
C ASN A 190 -0.57 -7.38 18.31
N GLY A 191 -1.01 -6.47 17.44
CA GLY A 191 -1.38 -5.10 17.79
C GLY A 191 -2.78 -4.93 18.37
N GLY A 192 -3.57 -6.02 18.52
CA GLY A 192 -4.92 -5.98 19.07
C GLY A 192 -5.97 -5.31 18.16
N VAL A 193 -5.63 -5.01 16.88
CA VAL A 193 -6.58 -4.49 15.88
C VAL A 193 -7.55 -5.58 15.45
N ILE A 194 -7.08 -6.82 15.37
CA ILE A 194 -7.87 -8.03 15.15
C ILE A 194 -7.74 -8.91 16.39
N SER A 195 -8.85 -9.27 17.03
CA SER A 195 -8.83 -10.22 18.13
C SER A 195 -8.52 -11.62 17.61
N SER A 196 -7.70 -12.39 18.34
CA SER A 196 -7.22 -13.72 17.92
C SER A 196 -8.35 -14.74 17.72
N ASP A 197 -9.50 -14.57 18.37
CA ASP A 197 -10.68 -15.42 18.19
C ASP A 197 -11.37 -15.22 16.82
N LYS A 198 -11.09 -14.12 16.12
CA LYS A 198 -11.69 -13.80 14.82
C LYS A 198 -11.30 -14.79 13.72
N LEU A 199 -10.10 -15.38 13.79
CA LEU A 199 -9.72 -16.46 12.86
C LEU A 199 -10.67 -17.65 13.02
N ALA A 200 -10.84 -18.14 14.24
CA ALA A 200 -11.72 -19.29 14.51
C ALA A 200 -13.19 -19.00 14.19
N LEU A 201 -13.68 -17.78 14.48
CA LEU A 201 -15.03 -17.33 14.12
C LEU A 201 -15.23 -17.26 12.59
N GLY A 202 -14.19 -16.93 11.84
CA GLY A 202 -14.17 -16.97 10.38
C GLY A 202 -14.00 -18.37 9.77
N GLY A 203 -13.82 -19.41 10.61
CA GLY A 203 -13.61 -20.78 10.15
C GLY A 203 -12.17 -21.09 9.71
N TYR A 204 -11.20 -20.34 10.25
CA TYR A 204 -9.77 -20.51 9.98
C TYR A 204 -9.07 -21.11 11.20
N SER A 205 -8.18 -22.09 10.96
CA SER A 205 -7.42 -22.74 12.04
C SER A 205 -6.31 -21.84 12.58
N ASP A 206 -5.68 -21.05 11.71
CA ASP A 206 -4.58 -20.15 11.98
C ASP A 206 -4.43 -19.10 10.87
N VAL A 207 -3.40 -18.23 10.96
CA VAL A 207 -3.11 -17.19 9.96
C VAL A 207 -2.75 -17.79 8.60
N THR A 208 -2.02 -18.90 8.57
CA THR A 208 -1.62 -19.57 7.31
C THR A 208 -2.83 -20.12 6.57
N ASP A 209 -3.75 -20.78 7.27
CA ASP A 209 -5.01 -21.26 6.71
C ASP A 209 -5.89 -20.09 6.21
N PHE A 210 -5.96 -19.01 7.00
CA PHE A 210 -6.66 -17.79 6.58
C PHE A 210 -6.08 -17.24 5.27
N VAL A 211 -4.78 -16.99 5.22
CA VAL A 211 -4.13 -16.39 4.04
C VAL A 211 -4.27 -17.29 2.82
N GLY A 212 -4.09 -18.61 2.98
CA GLY A 212 -4.26 -19.58 1.89
C GLY A 212 -5.67 -19.62 1.29
N LYS A 213 -6.70 -19.33 2.10
CA LYS A 213 -8.11 -19.29 1.65
C LYS A 213 -8.53 -17.90 1.18
N TYR A 214 -8.05 -16.84 1.86
CA TYR A 214 -8.43 -15.47 1.58
C TYR A 214 -7.74 -14.93 0.31
N ALA A 215 -6.49 -15.29 0.06
CA ALA A 215 -5.75 -14.96 -1.16
C ALA A 215 -5.92 -16.09 -2.19
N ASN A 216 -7.00 -16.04 -2.98
CA ASN A 216 -7.37 -17.07 -3.94
C ASN A 216 -6.57 -16.93 -5.25
N LYS A 217 -5.43 -17.62 -5.33
CA LYS A 217 -4.51 -17.61 -6.49
C LYS A 217 -5.11 -18.19 -7.77
N THR A 218 -6.20 -18.95 -7.69
CA THR A 218 -6.81 -19.63 -8.86
C THR A 218 -7.11 -18.67 -10.01
N PHE A 219 -7.51 -17.43 -9.70
CA PHE A 219 -7.83 -16.43 -10.73
C PHE A 219 -6.59 -15.93 -11.46
N VAL A 220 -5.45 -15.79 -10.78
CA VAL A 220 -4.17 -15.39 -11.40
C VAL A 220 -3.52 -16.58 -12.12
N ASP A 221 -3.51 -17.75 -11.49
CA ASP A 221 -2.87 -18.95 -12.05
C ASP A 221 -3.52 -19.42 -13.34
N ALA A 222 -4.84 -19.24 -13.49
CA ALA A 222 -5.60 -19.63 -14.67
C ALA A 222 -5.45 -18.68 -15.88
N GLN A 223 -4.70 -17.57 -15.78
CA GLN A 223 -4.67 -16.52 -16.81
C GLN A 223 -4.14 -16.98 -18.18
N GLY A 224 -3.30 -18.02 -18.22
CA GLY A 224 -2.83 -18.62 -19.46
C GLY A 224 -3.93 -19.27 -20.31
N THR A 225 -5.07 -19.62 -19.73
CA THR A 225 -6.21 -20.26 -20.40
C THR A 225 -7.28 -19.29 -20.88
N VAL A 226 -7.23 -18.03 -20.42
CA VAL A 226 -8.25 -17.02 -20.73
C VAL A 226 -7.97 -16.39 -22.09
N GLN A 227 -8.97 -16.45 -22.99
CA GLN A 227 -8.88 -15.92 -24.34
C GLN A 227 -9.76 -14.67 -24.52
N PRO A 228 -9.43 -13.78 -25.47
CA PRO A 228 -10.31 -12.68 -25.88
C PRO A 228 -11.69 -13.16 -26.28
N ARG A 229 -12.70 -12.29 -26.13
CA ARG A 229 -14.10 -12.57 -26.46
C ARG A 229 -14.61 -11.65 -27.54
N ASP A 230 -15.46 -12.19 -28.42
CA ASP A 230 -16.10 -11.40 -29.46
C ASP A 230 -17.25 -10.54 -28.92
N SER A 231 -17.92 -11.01 -27.85
CA SER A 231 -19.03 -10.34 -27.19
C SER A 231 -18.84 -10.15 -25.69
N ILE A 232 -19.57 -9.20 -25.16
CA ILE A 232 -19.69 -9.00 -23.70
C ILE A 232 -20.50 -10.16 -23.10
N LEU A 233 -19.99 -10.70 -21.99
CA LEU A 233 -20.62 -11.83 -21.30
C LEU A 233 -21.71 -11.39 -20.32
N ASN A 234 -21.59 -10.18 -19.75
CA ASN A 234 -22.46 -9.64 -18.70
C ASN A 234 -23.12 -8.30 -19.08
N PRO A 235 -23.74 -8.15 -20.28
CA PRO A 235 -24.24 -6.86 -20.74
C PRO A 235 -25.42 -6.32 -19.91
N ALA A 236 -26.21 -7.21 -19.30
CA ALA A 236 -27.36 -6.84 -18.47
C ALA A 236 -27.00 -6.67 -16.98
N ASP A 237 -25.82 -7.09 -16.56
CA ASP A 237 -25.39 -7.09 -15.16
C ASP A 237 -23.89 -6.69 -15.08
N PRO A 238 -23.59 -5.40 -15.28
CA PRO A 238 -22.21 -4.91 -15.28
C PRO A 238 -21.54 -5.13 -13.91
N VAL A 239 -20.23 -5.47 -13.92
CA VAL A 239 -19.42 -5.51 -12.70
C VAL A 239 -19.33 -4.12 -12.12
N ARG A 240 -19.76 -3.95 -10.87
CA ARG A 240 -19.64 -2.70 -10.14
C ARG A 240 -18.26 -2.63 -9.48
N ILE A 241 -17.38 -1.78 -10.05
CA ILE A 241 -16.01 -1.64 -9.56
C ILE A 241 -15.95 -0.62 -8.43
N GLY A 242 -15.41 -1.04 -7.25
CA GLY A 242 -14.99 -0.17 -6.16
C GLY A 242 -13.55 0.30 -6.35
N PHE A 243 -13.25 1.50 -5.87
CA PHE A 243 -11.89 2.05 -5.80
C PHE A 243 -11.84 3.30 -4.91
N LEU A 244 -10.65 3.67 -4.44
CA LEU A 244 -10.43 4.87 -3.65
C LEU A 244 -10.20 6.10 -4.55
N LYS A 245 -10.79 7.21 -4.14
CA LYS A 245 -10.72 8.46 -4.88
C LYS A 245 -9.29 8.98 -4.97
N ALA A 246 -8.82 9.21 -6.19
CA ALA A 246 -7.49 9.73 -6.50
C ALA A 246 -6.30 8.88 -6.00
N ASP A 247 -6.51 7.62 -5.66
CA ASP A 247 -5.44 6.70 -5.25
C ASP A 247 -4.77 6.09 -6.48
N ILE A 248 -3.57 6.55 -6.82
CA ILE A 248 -2.86 6.10 -8.03
C ILE A 248 -2.48 4.60 -7.97
N HIS A 249 -2.50 3.97 -6.79
CA HIS A 249 -2.31 2.53 -6.64
C HIS A 249 -3.35 1.71 -7.39
N GLU A 250 -4.52 2.29 -7.62
CA GLU A 250 -5.67 1.64 -8.23
C GLU A 250 -5.86 2.05 -9.70
N LEU A 251 -4.84 2.70 -10.27
CA LEU A 251 -4.86 3.22 -11.64
C LEU A 251 -5.13 2.13 -12.70
N ALA A 252 -4.77 0.87 -12.42
CA ALA A 252 -4.92 -0.23 -13.38
C ALA A 252 -6.37 -0.42 -13.84
N GLN A 253 -7.37 -0.26 -12.95
CA GLN A 253 -8.78 -0.38 -13.35
C GLN A 253 -9.21 0.75 -14.31
N TRP A 254 -8.67 1.97 -14.13
CA TRP A 254 -8.93 3.11 -15.00
C TRP A 254 -8.27 2.94 -16.37
N VAL A 255 -7.02 2.50 -16.39
CA VAL A 255 -6.26 2.21 -17.60
C VAL A 255 -6.92 1.07 -18.39
N ALA A 256 -7.42 0.03 -17.71
CA ALA A 256 -8.13 -1.09 -18.35
C ALA A 256 -9.39 -0.67 -19.11
N GLN A 257 -10.03 0.44 -18.74
CA GLN A 257 -11.21 0.99 -19.42
C GLN A 257 -10.84 1.82 -20.66
N ASN A 258 -9.56 2.17 -20.84
CA ASN A 258 -9.13 3.00 -21.97
C ASN A 258 -9.02 2.17 -23.27
N LYS A 259 -9.73 2.61 -24.32
CA LYS A 259 -9.75 1.89 -25.61
C LYS A 259 -8.41 1.91 -26.33
N THR A 260 -7.61 2.97 -26.21
CA THR A 260 -6.29 3.04 -26.83
C THR A 260 -5.37 1.96 -26.28
N VAL A 261 -5.40 1.73 -24.97
CA VAL A 261 -4.65 0.65 -24.30
C VAL A 261 -5.15 -0.73 -24.76
N GLY A 262 -6.46 -0.88 -25.02
CA GLY A 262 -7.06 -2.10 -25.52
C GLY A 262 -6.87 -2.37 -27.01
N GLY A 263 -6.15 -1.49 -27.73
CA GLY A 263 -5.91 -1.63 -29.17
C GLY A 263 -6.82 -0.80 -30.06
N GLY A 264 -7.56 0.19 -29.50
CA GLY A 264 -8.32 1.21 -30.20
C GLY A 264 -9.82 0.94 -30.31
N ALA A 265 -10.25 -0.29 -30.64
CA ALA A 265 -11.68 -0.61 -30.81
C ALA A 265 -12.39 -0.95 -29.49
N LYS A 266 -11.75 -1.72 -28.62
CA LYS A 266 -12.25 -2.21 -27.34
C LYS A 266 -11.28 -1.81 -26.21
N SER A 267 -11.82 -1.54 -25.03
CA SER A 267 -11.01 -1.51 -23.81
C SER A 267 -10.52 -2.93 -23.45
N LEU A 268 -9.60 -3.05 -22.50
CA LEU A 268 -9.14 -4.38 -22.07
C LEU A 268 -10.25 -5.18 -21.38
N PHE A 269 -11.14 -4.54 -20.64
CA PHE A 269 -12.33 -5.21 -20.11
C PHE A 269 -13.23 -5.72 -21.24
N GLU A 270 -13.56 -4.87 -22.22
CA GLU A 270 -14.38 -5.28 -23.37
C GLU A 270 -13.70 -6.37 -24.22
N LYS A 271 -12.37 -6.34 -24.35
CA LYS A 271 -11.58 -7.38 -25.06
C LYS A 271 -11.77 -8.76 -24.43
N TYR A 272 -11.90 -8.81 -23.12
CA TYR A 272 -12.14 -10.06 -22.40
C TYR A 272 -13.62 -10.29 -22.05
N GLY A 273 -14.53 -9.54 -22.68
CA GLY A 273 -15.96 -9.74 -22.58
C GLY A 273 -16.59 -9.26 -21.27
N VAL A 274 -15.93 -8.35 -20.55
CA VAL A 274 -16.44 -7.80 -19.30
C VAL A 274 -17.00 -6.40 -19.51
N TYR A 275 -18.24 -6.20 -19.08
CA TYR A 275 -18.82 -4.87 -18.94
C TYR A 275 -18.73 -4.41 -17.49
N VAL A 276 -18.23 -3.20 -17.28
CA VAL A 276 -17.95 -2.65 -15.98
C VAL A 276 -18.64 -1.29 -15.79
N THR A 277 -18.97 -0.96 -14.54
CA THR A 277 -19.44 0.37 -14.11
C THR A 277 -18.80 0.74 -12.80
N ASN A 278 -18.65 2.03 -12.53
CA ASN A 278 -18.19 2.48 -11.22
C ASN A 278 -19.29 2.24 -10.18
N ALA A 279 -18.96 1.61 -9.07
CA ALA A 279 -19.86 1.40 -7.94
C ALA A 279 -20.20 2.73 -7.23
N SER A 280 -19.21 3.66 -7.14
CA SER A 280 -19.40 4.98 -6.54
C SER A 280 -19.86 6.01 -7.57
N SER A 281 -20.98 6.69 -7.29
CA SER A 281 -21.45 7.83 -8.11
C SER A 281 -20.60 9.10 -7.95
N THR A 282 -19.71 9.15 -6.94
CA THR A 282 -18.87 10.31 -6.61
C THR A 282 -17.42 10.16 -7.12
N GLY A 283 -17.13 9.11 -7.91
CA GLY A 283 -15.81 8.88 -8.49
C GLY A 283 -14.81 8.27 -7.51
N GLY A 284 -15.26 7.29 -6.72
CA GLY A 284 -14.46 6.54 -5.74
C GLY A 284 -14.88 6.79 -4.29
N TYR A 285 -14.33 5.98 -3.38
CA TYR A 285 -14.55 6.06 -1.93
C TYR A 285 -13.44 6.85 -1.25
N ALA A 286 -13.69 7.38 -0.05
CA ALA A 286 -12.71 8.18 0.67
C ALA A 286 -11.68 7.33 1.42
N SER A 287 -11.98 6.05 1.66
CA SER A 287 -11.09 5.13 2.40
C SER A 287 -11.40 3.66 2.11
N GLY A 288 -10.41 2.78 2.32
CA GLY A 288 -10.61 1.33 2.20
C GLY A 288 -11.67 0.75 3.15
N PRO A 289 -11.75 1.16 4.43
CA PRO A 289 -12.85 0.75 5.30
C PRO A 289 -14.24 1.12 4.76
N GLU A 290 -14.40 2.31 4.16
CA GLU A 290 -15.67 2.72 3.53
C GLU A 290 -16.01 1.80 2.34
N GLU A 291 -15.03 1.50 1.48
CA GLU A 291 -15.24 0.59 0.36
C GLU A 291 -15.63 -0.82 0.84
N MET A 292 -15.00 -1.32 1.90
CA MET A 292 -15.37 -2.61 2.49
C MET A 292 -16.80 -2.60 3.07
N ASP A 293 -17.27 -1.48 3.60
CA ASP A 293 -18.68 -1.34 4.03
C ASP A 293 -19.63 -1.41 2.82
N LYS A 294 -19.19 -0.95 1.63
CA LYS A 294 -19.94 -1.09 0.38
C LYS A 294 -19.95 -2.52 -0.16
N PHE A 295 -18.87 -3.28 0.03
CA PHE A 295 -18.89 -4.72 -0.20
C PHE A 295 -19.92 -5.41 0.69
N ALA A 296 -19.93 -5.08 2.00
CA ALA A 296 -20.90 -5.64 2.94
C ALA A 296 -22.36 -5.29 2.57
N ALA A 297 -22.58 -4.11 2.00
CA ALA A 297 -23.89 -3.68 1.51
C ALA A 297 -24.29 -4.30 0.15
N GLY A 298 -23.40 -5.07 -0.49
CA GLY A 298 -23.64 -5.63 -1.83
C GLY A 298 -23.66 -4.57 -2.93
N GLU A 299 -23.01 -3.43 -2.72
CA GLU A 299 -22.91 -2.33 -3.70
C GLU A 299 -21.67 -2.45 -4.60
N VAL A 300 -20.65 -3.19 -4.18
CA VAL A 300 -19.40 -3.46 -4.91
C VAL A 300 -19.30 -4.96 -5.21
N ASP A 301 -18.95 -5.30 -6.46
CA ASP A 301 -18.73 -6.68 -6.88
C ASP A 301 -17.24 -7.04 -6.88
N ILE A 302 -16.40 -6.15 -7.45
CA ILE A 302 -14.95 -6.26 -7.46
C ILE A 302 -14.38 -4.88 -7.11
N GLY A 303 -13.40 -4.81 -6.21
CA GLY A 303 -12.83 -3.55 -5.78
C GLY A 303 -11.31 -3.57 -5.74
N TYR A 304 -10.73 -2.38 -5.87
CA TYR A 304 -9.31 -2.11 -5.69
C TYR A 304 -9.15 -1.34 -4.40
N LEU A 305 -8.45 -1.91 -3.43
CA LEU A 305 -8.26 -1.29 -2.12
C LEU A 305 -7.01 -1.84 -1.43
N GLY A 306 -6.57 -1.17 -0.37
CA GLY A 306 -5.47 -1.66 0.46
C GLY A 306 -5.74 -3.04 1.05
N CYS A 307 -4.74 -3.92 1.06
CA CYS A 307 -4.86 -5.25 1.66
C CYS A 307 -5.20 -5.20 3.17
N ALA A 308 -4.70 -4.20 3.89
CA ALA A 308 -4.92 -4.04 5.31
C ALA A 308 -6.41 -3.82 5.69
N PRO A 309 -7.16 -2.85 5.12
CA PRO A 309 -8.59 -2.74 5.36
C PRO A 309 -9.37 -3.96 4.86
N ALA A 310 -8.93 -4.62 3.77
CA ALA A 310 -9.55 -5.85 3.28
C ALA A 310 -9.45 -6.97 4.33
N ILE A 311 -8.27 -7.25 4.87
CA ILE A 311 -8.02 -8.24 5.94
C ILE A 311 -8.83 -7.90 7.19
N GLN A 312 -8.69 -6.65 7.66
CA GLN A 312 -9.29 -6.21 8.92
C GLN A 312 -10.83 -6.29 8.89
N LYS A 313 -11.47 -5.82 7.82
CA LYS A 313 -12.93 -5.87 7.70
C LYS A 313 -13.45 -7.27 7.43
N HIS A 314 -12.70 -8.09 6.68
CA HIS A 314 -13.07 -9.50 6.49
C HIS A 314 -13.12 -10.24 7.83
N LEU A 315 -12.08 -10.13 8.65
CA LEU A 315 -12.01 -10.84 9.93
C LEU A 315 -12.90 -10.21 11.01
N ASN A 316 -12.85 -8.90 11.21
CA ASN A 316 -13.58 -8.24 12.30
C ASN A 316 -15.08 -8.09 12.04
N ALA A 317 -15.47 -7.79 10.80
CA ALA A 317 -16.85 -7.49 10.41
C ALA A 317 -17.47 -8.56 9.51
N GLN A 318 -16.75 -9.65 9.24
CA GLN A 318 -17.20 -10.76 8.38
C GLN A 318 -17.67 -10.29 6.99
N VAL A 319 -16.97 -9.32 6.41
CA VAL A 319 -17.25 -8.87 5.04
C VAL A 319 -16.78 -9.97 4.07
N HIS A 320 -17.72 -10.55 3.35
CA HIS A 320 -17.51 -11.71 2.49
C HIS A 320 -16.78 -11.34 1.19
N THR A 321 -15.46 -11.25 1.25
CA THR A 321 -14.57 -11.00 0.10
C THR A 321 -13.42 -12.00 0.04
N VAL A 322 -12.78 -12.11 -1.12
CA VAL A 322 -11.49 -12.80 -1.32
C VAL A 322 -10.59 -11.95 -2.19
N ILE A 323 -9.28 -12.00 -1.97
CA ILE A 323 -8.29 -11.38 -2.85
C ILE A 323 -8.12 -12.28 -4.07
N VAL A 324 -8.24 -11.70 -5.27
CA VAL A 324 -8.16 -12.42 -6.56
C VAL A 324 -6.93 -12.04 -7.39
N ALA A 325 -6.27 -10.94 -7.06
CA ALA A 325 -4.98 -10.51 -7.61
C ALA A 325 -4.31 -9.47 -6.69
N GLN A 326 -2.99 -9.31 -6.80
CA GLN A 326 -2.30 -8.12 -6.35
C GLN A 326 -2.59 -6.96 -7.30
N ALA A 327 -2.53 -5.70 -6.84
CA ALA A 327 -2.57 -4.53 -7.69
C ALA A 327 -1.23 -3.78 -7.70
N ASN A 328 -0.59 -3.67 -6.55
CA ASN A 328 0.74 -3.08 -6.42
C ASN A 328 1.39 -3.37 -5.07
N SER A 329 2.63 -2.91 -4.93
CA SER A 329 3.42 -2.86 -3.69
C SER A 329 3.94 -1.45 -3.44
N GLU A 330 4.23 -1.14 -2.18
CA GLU A 330 4.85 0.12 -1.75
C GLU A 330 3.99 1.37 -2.05
N GLY A 331 4.60 2.55 -2.25
CA GLY A 331 3.90 3.76 -2.69
C GLY A 331 3.24 4.58 -1.57
N SER A 332 3.74 4.49 -0.33
CA SER A 332 3.38 5.41 0.75
C SER A 332 4.62 6.14 1.26
N ALA A 333 4.43 7.29 1.92
CA ALA A 333 5.53 8.03 2.52
C ALA A 333 5.13 8.65 3.87
N ILE A 334 6.10 8.69 4.79
CA ILE A 334 6.05 9.56 5.97
C ILE A 334 6.50 10.94 5.50
N ILE A 335 5.59 11.89 5.52
CA ILE A 335 5.82 13.28 5.14
C ILE A 335 5.84 14.14 6.40
N VAL A 336 6.88 14.95 6.56
CA VAL A 336 7.01 15.92 7.65
C VAL A 336 6.96 17.33 7.10
N LYS A 337 6.61 18.31 7.93
CA LYS A 337 6.51 19.71 7.50
C LYS A 337 7.84 20.20 6.93
N ALA A 338 7.83 20.83 5.77
CA ALA A 338 9.01 21.43 5.16
C ALA A 338 9.64 22.45 6.10
N GLY A 339 10.98 22.39 6.24
CA GLY A 339 11.75 23.26 7.13
C GLY A 339 11.56 23.04 8.62
N SER A 340 10.93 21.94 9.06
CA SER A 340 10.70 21.61 10.46
C SER A 340 11.96 21.18 11.22
N GLY A 341 13.03 20.81 10.51
CA GLY A 341 14.24 20.24 11.09
C GLY A 341 14.13 18.75 11.47
N ILE A 342 13.01 18.10 11.16
CA ILE A 342 12.82 16.65 11.30
C ILE A 342 13.54 15.97 10.14
N VAL A 343 14.52 15.13 10.42
CA VAL A 343 15.36 14.45 9.42
C VAL A 343 15.50 12.94 9.66
N SER A 344 14.91 12.43 10.75
CA SER A 344 14.93 11.01 11.11
C SER A 344 13.66 10.64 11.89
N ILE A 345 13.37 9.33 12.00
CA ILE A 345 12.27 8.82 12.83
C ILE A 345 12.46 9.19 14.31
N ASP A 346 13.70 9.25 14.80
CA ASP A 346 14.01 9.69 16.17
C ASP A 346 13.53 11.13 16.45
N ASP A 347 13.48 12.00 15.45
CA ASP A 347 13.02 13.39 15.59
C ASP A 347 11.48 13.50 15.70
N LEU A 348 10.75 12.41 15.46
CA LEU A 348 9.30 12.35 15.60
C LEU A 348 8.84 12.30 17.07
N GLN A 349 9.74 12.19 18.02
CA GLN A 349 9.41 12.22 19.47
C GLN A 349 8.60 13.48 19.82
N ASN A 350 7.48 13.30 20.52
CA ASN A 350 6.51 14.36 20.85
C ASN A 350 5.82 15.02 19.64
N LYS A 351 5.98 14.46 18.44
CA LYS A 351 5.32 14.93 17.22
C LYS A 351 4.02 14.20 16.97
N THR A 352 3.12 14.83 16.22
CA THR A 352 1.83 14.28 15.83
C THR A 352 1.82 13.97 14.36
N ILE A 353 1.65 12.68 14.03
CA ILE A 353 1.62 12.17 12.66
C ILE A 353 0.19 11.71 12.35
N ALA A 354 -0.39 12.25 11.27
CA ALA A 354 -1.71 11.80 10.82
C ALA A 354 -1.61 10.49 10.03
N VAL A 355 -2.57 9.59 10.28
CA VAL A 355 -2.77 8.33 9.55
C VAL A 355 -4.20 8.27 9.03
N PRO A 356 -4.51 7.54 7.93
CA PRO A 356 -5.87 7.44 7.41
C PRO A 356 -6.84 6.77 8.40
N SER A 357 -6.41 5.68 9.01
CA SER A 357 -7.13 4.93 10.06
C SER A 357 -6.18 3.94 10.74
N THR A 358 -6.56 3.39 11.89
CA THR A 358 -5.79 2.33 12.58
C THR A 358 -5.83 0.99 11.84
N GLY A 359 -6.74 0.80 10.89
CA GLY A 359 -6.81 -0.37 10.00
C GLY A 359 -6.16 -0.15 8.63
N SER A 360 -5.41 0.95 8.42
CA SER A 360 -4.73 1.23 7.16
C SER A 360 -3.32 0.65 7.13
N ILE A 361 -2.79 0.43 5.92
CA ILE A 361 -1.39 0.07 5.68
C ILE A 361 -0.46 1.14 6.29
N GLN A 362 -0.82 2.41 6.12
CA GLN A 362 -0.05 3.55 6.60
C GLN A 362 0.14 3.54 8.12
N TYR A 363 -0.88 3.13 8.88
CA TYR A 363 -0.75 2.97 10.33
C TYR A 363 0.26 1.87 10.68
N VAL A 364 0.19 0.73 9.99
CA VAL A 364 1.12 -0.38 10.20
C VAL A 364 2.55 0.03 9.87
N LEU A 365 2.77 0.72 8.75
CA LEU A 365 4.08 1.21 8.33
C LEU A 365 4.64 2.24 9.32
N LEU A 366 3.84 3.22 9.76
CA LEU A 366 4.27 4.19 10.76
C LEU A 366 4.63 3.50 12.08
N LYS A 367 3.82 2.53 12.51
CA LYS A 367 4.09 1.75 13.71
C LYS A 367 5.39 0.98 13.59
N ALA A 368 5.63 0.31 12.46
CA ALA A 368 6.87 -0.42 12.21
C ALA A 368 8.10 0.50 12.25
N ALA A 369 8.07 1.64 11.55
CA ALA A 369 9.18 2.61 11.54
C ALA A 369 9.47 3.17 12.95
N VAL A 370 8.43 3.51 13.71
CA VAL A 370 8.55 4.04 15.07
C VAL A 370 9.10 2.98 16.03
N GLU A 371 8.63 1.73 15.94
CA GLU A 371 9.09 0.63 16.79
C GLU A 371 10.52 0.20 16.46
N ASP A 372 10.92 0.21 15.19
CA ASP A 372 12.30 -0.08 14.75
C ASP A 372 13.29 0.95 15.31
N ALA A 373 12.90 2.23 15.40
CA ALA A 373 13.67 3.27 16.08
C ALA A 373 13.65 3.11 17.61
N GLY A 374 12.99 2.09 18.14
CA GLY A 374 12.84 1.84 19.58
C GLY A 374 11.97 2.89 20.29
N LEU A 375 11.05 3.53 19.56
CA LEU A 375 10.08 4.48 20.08
C LEU A 375 8.70 3.80 20.26
N GLN A 376 7.75 4.52 20.82
CA GLN A 376 6.37 4.05 20.98
C GLN A 376 5.41 4.94 20.20
N LEU A 377 4.47 4.33 19.48
CA LEU A 377 3.39 5.03 18.80
C LEU A 377 2.15 5.08 19.71
N GLN A 378 1.61 6.26 19.98
CA GLN A 378 0.46 6.47 20.86
C GLN A 378 -0.60 7.34 20.19
N LEU A 379 -1.88 7.02 20.45
CA LEU A 379 -2.99 7.87 20.02
C LEU A 379 -2.91 9.23 20.73
N LYS A 380 -3.01 10.30 19.98
CA LYS A 380 -3.12 11.65 20.56
C LYS A 380 -4.48 11.80 21.20
N SER A 381 -4.48 12.04 22.51
CA SER A 381 -5.69 12.33 23.28
C SER A 381 -6.25 13.74 23.00
#